data_fb6005eda58691e641a63fdc3ce4ee87
#
_entry.id   fb6005eda58691e641a63fdc3ce4ee87
#
_cell.length_a   1.000
_cell.length_b   1.000
_cell.length_c   1.000
_cell.angle_alpha   90.00
_cell.angle_beta   90.00
_cell.angle_gamma   90.00
#
_symmetry.space_group_name_H-M   'P 1'
#
loop_
_entity.id
_entity.type
_entity.pdbx_description
1 polymer ?
#
loop_
_entity_poly.entity_id
_entity_poly.type
_entity_poly.pdbx_seq_one_letter_code
_entity_poly.pdbx_strand_id
1 'polypeptide(L)'
;LIYDELMGRLDPALIKMQFQVAVVNIGFKAVTYFRKYPGRFISLHLADYSAEQKKSVPVGQGIVDWKELFAEAKAAGVKNYFVEMGTELLKPSADYLRALTV
;
A
#
# COMPACT_ATOMS: atom_id res chain seq x y z
N LEU A 1 -18.48 6.45 1.41
CA LEU A 1 -17.34 6.65 2.31
C LEU A 1 -16.82 8.09 2.24
N ILE A 2 -16.35 8.58 3.36
CA ILE A 2 -15.70 9.91 3.44
C ILE A 2 -14.54 10.02 2.46
N TYR A 3 -13.80 8.92 2.28
CA TYR A 3 -12.67 8.89 1.36
C TYR A 3 -13.09 9.16 -0.08
N ASP A 4 -14.19 8.57 -0.52
CA ASP A 4 -14.71 8.80 -1.88
C ASP A 4 -15.16 10.26 -2.07
N GLU A 5 -15.77 10.85 -1.06
CA GLU A 5 -16.16 12.25 -1.09
C GLU A 5 -14.93 13.15 -1.18
N LEU A 6 -13.90 12.88 -0.38
CA LEU A 6 -12.63 13.60 -0.41
C LEU A 6 -11.99 13.54 -1.79
N MET A 7 -11.89 12.35 -2.36
CA MET A 7 -11.31 12.17 -3.69
C MET A 7 -12.07 12.94 -4.77
N GLY A 8 -13.40 13.02 -4.64
CA GLY A 8 -14.23 13.77 -5.57
C GLY A 8 -14.06 15.28 -5.48
N ARG A 9 -13.62 15.79 -4.33
CA ARG A 9 -13.45 17.23 -4.10
C ARG A 9 -12.03 17.73 -4.41
N LEU A 10 -11.05 16.85 -4.43
CA LEU A 10 -9.65 17.22 -4.68
C LEU A 10 -9.37 17.21 -6.18
N ASP A 11 -8.76 18.30 -6.67
CA ASP A 11 -8.38 18.42 -8.08
C ASP A 11 -7.26 17.42 -8.42
N PRO A 12 -7.51 16.44 -9.30
CA PRO A 12 -6.51 15.44 -9.66
C PRO A 12 -5.28 16.00 -10.37
N ALA A 13 -5.37 17.18 -10.95
CA ALA A 13 -4.23 17.84 -11.59
C ALA A 13 -3.29 18.48 -10.57
N LEU A 14 -3.81 18.85 -9.41
CA LEU A 14 -3.06 19.58 -8.39
C LEU A 14 -2.67 18.72 -7.20
N ILE A 15 -3.49 17.73 -6.83
CA ILE A 15 -3.30 16.95 -5.62
C ILE A 15 -3.21 15.48 -5.93
N LYS A 16 -2.03 14.91 -5.66
CA LYS A 16 -1.79 13.48 -5.70
C LYS A 16 -1.82 12.93 -4.28
N MET A 17 -2.03 11.64 -4.17
CA MET A 17 -2.25 10.98 -2.90
C MET A 17 -1.11 10.02 -2.58
N GLN A 18 -0.90 9.79 -1.29
CA GLN A 18 -0.12 8.68 -0.78
C GLN A 18 -1.09 7.70 -0.14
N PHE A 19 -0.92 6.42 -0.38
CA PHE A 19 -1.78 5.40 0.19
C PHE A 19 -1.06 4.65 1.31
N GLN A 20 -1.76 4.48 2.43
CA GLN A 20 -1.27 3.73 3.57
C GLN A 20 -1.75 2.28 3.49
N VAL A 21 -0.86 1.36 3.13
CA VAL A 21 -1.21 -0.06 2.94
C VAL A 21 -1.65 -0.71 4.27
N ALA A 22 -1.24 -0.16 5.41
CA ALA A 22 -1.62 -0.68 6.72
C ALA A 22 -3.13 -0.77 6.96
N VAL A 23 -3.95 -0.04 6.18
CA VAL A 23 -5.42 -0.13 6.29
C VAL A 23 -5.97 -1.51 5.92
N VAL A 24 -5.13 -2.41 5.43
CA VAL A 24 -5.50 -3.81 5.23
C VAL A 24 -5.93 -4.47 6.54
N ASN A 25 -5.41 -4.00 7.69
CA ASN A 25 -5.78 -4.53 9.00
C ASN A 25 -7.26 -4.28 9.38
N ILE A 26 -7.89 -3.31 8.72
CA ILE A 26 -9.32 -3.02 8.90
C ILE A 26 -10.14 -3.33 7.65
N GLY A 27 -9.58 -4.14 6.75
CA GLY A 27 -10.32 -4.69 5.61
C GLY A 27 -10.25 -3.91 4.31
N PHE A 28 -9.38 -2.89 4.19
CA PHE A 28 -9.26 -2.12 2.96
C PHE A 28 -8.01 -2.50 2.19
N LYS A 29 -8.18 -2.86 0.92
CA LYS A 29 -7.08 -3.25 0.04
C LYS A 29 -6.67 -2.10 -0.86
N ALA A 30 -5.37 -1.82 -0.92
CA ALA A 30 -4.83 -0.76 -1.77
C ALA A 30 -5.24 -0.91 -3.24
N VAL A 31 -5.21 -2.13 -3.78
CA VAL A 31 -5.52 -2.38 -5.19
C VAL A 31 -6.93 -1.93 -5.58
N THR A 32 -7.88 -2.01 -4.64
CA THR A 32 -9.25 -1.53 -4.88
C THR A 32 -9.24 -0.03 -5.22
N TYR A 33 -8.44 0.73 -4.49
CA TYR A 33 -8.36 2.18 -4.66
C TYR A 33 -7.54 2.57 -5.88
N PHE A 34 -6.50 1.80 -6.22
CA PHE A 34 -5.74 2.03 -7.45
C PHE A 34 -6.63 1.88 -8.68
N ARG A 35 -7.49 0.88 -8.69
CA ARG A 35 -8.42 0.64 -9.79
C ARG A 35 -9.53 1.68 -9.84
N LYS A 36 -10.00 2.12 -8.68
CA LYS A 36 -11.08 3.10 -8.59
C LYS A 36 -10.63 4.51 -8.96
N TYR A 37 -9.40 4.87 -8.60
CA TYR A 37 -8.84 6.20 -8.82
C TYR A 37 -7.49 6.12 -9.53
N PRO A 38 -7.47 5.68 -10.80
CA PRO A 38 -6.22 5.55 -11.54
C PRO A 38 -5.49 6.89 -11.67
N GLY A 39 -4.16 6.86 -11.53
CA GLY A 39 -3.33 8.06 -11.66
C GLY A 39 -3.34 9.01 -10.47
N ARG A 40 -4.07 8.70 -9.39
CA ARG A 40 -4.17 9.60 -8.24
C ARG A 40 -3.11 9.35 -7.18
N PHE A 41 -2.48 8.17 -7.15
CA PHE A 41 -1.51 7.80 -6.11
C PHE A 41 -0.10 7.83 -6.68
N ILE A 42 0.81 8.56 -6.03
CA ILE A 42 2.22 8.64 -6.45
C ILE A 42 3.17 7.93 -5.50
N SER A 43 2.74 7.66 -4.27
CA SER A 43 3.57 6.97 -3.28
C SER A 43 2.74 6.07 -2.38
N LEU A 44 3.42 5.09 -1.78
CA LEU A 44 2.81 4.16 -0.84
C LEU A 44 3.66 4.07 0.42
N HIS A 45 3.00 4.04 1.57
CA HIS A 45 3.59 3.52 2.80
C HIS A 45 3.27 2.03 2.88
N LEU A 46 4.31 1.21 2.90
CA LEU A 46 4.19 -0.25 2.90
C LEU A 46 4.18 -0.78 4.32
N ALA A 47 3.22 -1.64 4.60
CA ALA A 47 3.12 -2.35 5.87
C ALA A 47 2.36 -3.64 5.64
N ASP A 48 2.56 -4.62 6.51
CA ASP A 48 1.84 -5.87 6.42
C ASP A 48 1.23 -6.25 7.77
N TYR A 49 0.31 -7.17 7.75
CA TYR A 49 -0.48 -7.51 8.92
C TYR A 49 -0.80 -8.99 8.93
N SER A 50 -0.66 -9.62 10.09
CA SER A 50 -1.07 -11.01 10.29
C SER A 50 -2.45 -11.06 10.93
N ALA A 51 -3.42 -11.59 10.20
CA ALA A 51 -4.76 -11.78 10.72
C ALA A 51 -4.79 -12.84 11.85
N GLU A 52 -3.92 -13.84 11.77
CA GLU A 52 -3.79 -14.87 12.80
C GLU A 52 -3.22 -14.32 14.10
N GLN A 53 -2.11 -13.58 14.02
CA GLN A 53 -1.44 -13.00 15.19
C GLN A 53 -2.04 -11.67 15.62
N LYS A 54 -2.89 -11.07 14.80
CA LYS A 54 -3.56 -9.77 15.04
C LYS A 54 -2.55 -8.67 15.35
N LYS A 55 -1.47 -8.62 14.56
CA LYS A 55 -0.42 -7.61 14.72
C LYS A 55 0.29 -7.33 13.41
N SER A 56 1.04 -6.23 13.36
CA SER A 56 1.94 -5.93 12.24
C SER A 56 3.05 -6.96 12.19
N VAL A 57 3.38 -7.38 10.98
CA VAL A 57 4.46 -8.35 10.70
C VAL A 57 5.33 -7.79 9.58
N PRO A 58 6.54 -8.31 9.40
CA PRO A 58 7.36 -7.91 8.26
C PRO A 58 6.61 -8.05 6.93
N VAL A 59 6.91 -7.16 6.00
CA VAL A 59 6.37 -7.22 4.64
C VAL A 59 6.65 -8.62 4.05
N GLY A 60 5.62 -9.25 3.54
CA GLY A 60 5.70 -10.60 2.98
C GLY A 60 5.28 -11.71 3.93
N GLN A 61 5.08 -11.41 5.21
CA GLN A 61 4.67 -12.40 6.21
C GLN A 61 3.21 -12.27 6.65
N GLY A 62 2.46 -11.39 6.02
CA GLY A 62 1.07 -11.12 6.36
C GLY A 62 0.09 -11.41 5.22
N ILE A 63 -1.01 -10.66 5.23
CA ILE A 63 -2.16 -10.90 4.34
C ILE A 63 -2.12 -10.12 3.03
N VAL A 64 -1.14 -9.23 2.84
CA VAL A 64 -1.05 -8.44 1.60
C VAL A 64 -0.50 -9.30 0.47
N ASP A 65 -1.18 -9.30 -0.67
CA ASP A 65 -0.65 -9.90 -1.89
C ASP A 65 0.28 -8.88 -2.57
N TRP A 66 1.58 -8.99 -2.29
CA TRP A 66 2.56 -8.00 -2.73
C TRP A 66 2.80 -8.02 -4.24
N LYS A 67 2.70 -9.17 -4.88
CA LYS A 67 2.83 -9.23 -6.35
C LYS A 67 1.70 -8.49 -7.04
N GLU A 68 0.47 -8.73 -6.58
CA GLU A 68 -0.70 -8.01 -7.10
C GLU A 68 -0.59 -6.51 -6.81
N LEU A 69 -0.23 -6.17 -5.58
CA LEU A 69 -0.12 -4.76 -5.17
C LEU A 69 0.87 -4.00 -6.05
N PHE A 70 2.07 -4.53 -6.26
CA PHE A 70 3.07 -3.84 -7.08
C PHE A 70 2.70 -3.79 -8.56
N ALA A 71 2.09 -4.85 -9.09
CA ALA A 71 1.61 -4.84 -10.48
C ALA A 71 0.56 -3.74 -10.69
N GLU A 72 -0.42 -3.66 -9.80
CA GLU A 72 -1.47 -2.65 -9.86
C GLU A 72 -0.94 -1.24 -9.59
N ALA A 73 -0.02 -1.10 -8.64
CA ALA A 73 0.60 0.19 -8.33
C ALA A 73 1.40 0.72 -9.52
N LYS A 74 2.15 -0.15 -10.20
CA LYS A 74 2.89 0.22 -11.40
C LYS A 74 1.94 0.70 -12.51
N ALA A 75 0.87 -0.04 -12.73
CA ALA A 75 -0.14 0.33 -13.74
C ALA A 75 -0.83 1.65 -13.37
N ALA A 76 -1.00 1.94 -12.08
CA ALA A 76 -1.63 3.16 -11.59
C ALA A 76 -0.67 4.37 -11.54
N GLY A 77 0.61 4.20 -11.83
CA GLY A 77 1.58 5.29 -11.88
C GLY A 77 2.27 5.61 -10.56
N VAL A 78 2.21 4.71 -9.57
CA VAL A 78 2.93 4.89 -8.30
C VAL A 78 4.43 4.87 -8.54
N LYS A 79 5.16 5.82 -7.94
CA LYS A 79 6.59 6.03 -8.17
C LYS A 79 7.47 5.76 -6.97
N ASN A 80 6.96 5.94 -5.77
CA ASN A 80 7.76 5.86 -4.55
C ASN A 80 7.13 4.93 -3.52
N TYR A 81 7.97 4.15 -2.85
CA TYR A 81 7.55 3.15 -1.86
C TYR A 81 8.39 3.31 -0.60
N PHE A 82 7.73 3.39 0.55
CA PHE A 82 8.39 3.56 1.84
C PHE A 82 7.84 2.53 2.83
N VAL A 83 8.72 1.74 3.44
CA VAL A 83 8.29 0.85 4.53
C VAL A 83 8.11 1.67 5.78
N GLU A 84 6.90 1.69 6.33
CA GLU A 84 6.56 2.42 7.54
C GLU A 84 6.13 1.43 8.62
N MET A 85 7.07 1.01 9.44
CA MET A 85 6.87 -0.01 10.46
C MET A 85 7.84 0.21 11.63
N GLY A 86 7.64 -0.51 12.71
CA GLY A 86 8.59 -0.54 13.81
C GLY A 86 9.98 -0.97 13.34
N THR A 87 11.02 -0.46 13.99
CA THR A 87 12.42 -0.64 13.57
C THR A 87 12.79 -2.11 13.42
N GLU A 88 12.29 -2.98 14.30
CA GLU A 88 12.56 -4.42 14.31
C GLU A 88 12.00 -5.14 13.08
N LEU A 89 11.04 -4.53 12.38
CA LEU A 89 10.41 -5.10 11.19
C LEU A 89 11.04 -4.63 9.87
N LEU A 90 11.92 -3.64 9.91
CA LEU A 90 12.46 -3.01 8.69
C LEU A 90 13.38 -3.94 7.91
N LYS A 91 14.34 -4.58 8.57
CA LYS A 91 15.30 -5.44 7.87
C LYS A 91 14.64 -6.63 7.19
N PRO A 92 13.81 -7.44 7.87
CA PRO A 92 13.14 -8.56 7.19
C PRO A 92 12.21 -8.09 6.08
N SER A 93 11.58 -6.91 6.21
CA SER A 93 10.76 -6.34 5.15
C SER A 93 11.60 -5.96 3.93
N ALA A 94 12.74 -5.31 4.13
CA ALA A 94 13.65 -4.94 3.05
C ALA A 94 14.21 -6.18 2.34
N ASP A 95 14.56 -7.22 3.09
CA ASP A 95 15.07 -8.46 2.53
C ASP A 95 14.02 -9.13 1.63
N TYR A 96 12.77 -9.18 2.08
CA TYR A 96 11.67 -9.71 1.26
C TYR A 96 11.48 -8.90 -0.02
N LEU A 97 11.44 -7.58 0.08
CA LEU A 97 11.20 -6.70 -1.07
C LEU A 97 12.32 -6.79 -2.10
N ARG A 98 13.58 -6.91 -1.67
CA ARG A 98 14.71 -7.08 -2.59
C ARG A 98 14.63 -8.39 -3.38
N ALA A 99 14.11 -9.43 -2.77
CA ALA A 99 13.97 -10.75 -3.39
C ALA A 99 12.72 -10.87 -4.27
N LEU A 100 11.76 -9.96 -4.12
CA LEU A 100 10.50 -10.03 -4.83
C LEU A 100 10.67 -9.63 -6.30
N THR A 101 10.20 -10.50 -7.20
CA THR A 101 10.18 -10.22 -8.63
C THR A 101 8.74 -9.95 -9.09
N VAL A 102 8.52 -8.81 -9.65
CA VAL A 102 7.22 -8.38 -10.17
C VAL A 102 7.33 -7.85 -11.60
#